data_6a4d2441e2bb8581774ac6afde128c66
#
_entry.id   6a4d2441e2bb8581774ac6afde128c66
#
_cell.length_a   1.000
_cell.length_b   1.000
_cell.length_c   1.000
_cell.angle_alpha   90.00
_cell.angle_beta   90.00
_cell.angle_gamma   90.00
#
_symmetry.space_group_name_H-M   'P 1'
#
loop_
_entity.id
_entity.type
_entity.pdbx_description
1 polymer ?
#
loop_
_entity_poly.entity_id
_entity_poly.type
_entity_poly.pdbx_seq_one_letter_code
_entity_poly.pdbx_strand_id
1 'polypeptide(L)'
;SAASDVYKRQALVGYFRASGYFRIRKFITQTPKIRFLVGINVDKLTYEANQQGLLFNPNEKQTQEEFFNEIKSNIQEAKYDKEVEDGMCQFIEDIMTGKIVMRIHPKQNIHAKIYIFREEEYHPHGYGSVITGSSNLTEAGLEKNFEFNVELRYDDDILFATETFERLWKEAVEIDLTHIDRIKKESYLNPDFTPYEVYLKLLLEYFGKSIDFDPNSVSDLPKGYKKLSYQIDAVNDGYSKMMKYNGFFLSDVVGLGKTIVSALIAKKFFFANGFPMHRSHTLIVVPPALRDGWERTLDEFKLDNYTIVNNGSLHKIKNPALYDLVIVDEAHKFRSDTASMYNELQKLCKTQCRHSDGSVHDKKVILVSATPLNNKPEDIANLVYLFQDSKDSTLEEGNLQRFFREQIDQYKKLKQQNDIADISQQIKVIYEKIRTKVVEPLTVRRTRTDLMGNDAYRKDLEEQGVHFPNVKAPHKIYYQLEAELEALYDKTIKYLSDKESGLKYYRYQAIKYLNEDKKKKYKKADMISMQLASIMKTLLVKRIDSSFFAFKQSLRRYFDANKVMLDMFENGTIYIAPNLKVNEYLLEGKEEELIK
;
A
#
# COMPACT_ATOMS: atom_id res chain seq x y z
N SER A 1 -48.20 35.63 12.24
CA SER A 1 -48.81 34.73 13.17
C SER A 1 -47.99 34.65 14.46
N ALA A 2 -48.52 34.13 15.55
CA ALA A 2 -48.02 34.17 16.93
C ALA A 2 -46.55 33.75 17.20
N ALA A 3 -45.80 33.36 16.19
CA ALA A 3 -44.40 32.98 16.33
C ALA A 3 -43.40 34.15 16.30
N SER A 4 -43.87 35.38 15.98
CA SER A 4 -43.01 36.57 15.88
C SER A 4 -42.68 37.24 17.22
N ASP A 5 -43.48 36.93 18.24
CA ASP A 5 -43.39 37.62 19.54
C ASP A 5 -42.71 36.79 20.64
N VAL A 6 -42.09 35.67 20.27
CA VAL A 6 -41.38 34.82 21.22
C VAL A 6 -39.93 35.27 21.36
N TYR A 7 -39.59 35.90 22.46
CA TYR A 7 -38.28 36.45 22.75
C TYR A 7 -37.25 35.38 23.21
N LYS A 8 -37.68 34.26 23.77
CA LYS A 8 -36.77 33.23 24.29
C LYS A 8 -37.22 31.80 23.90
N ARG A 9 -36.30 31.08 23.31
CA ARG A 9 -36.55 29.65 22.99
C ARG A 9 -35.50 28.79 23.69
N GLN A 10 -35.99 27.71 24.28
CA GLN A 10 -35.15 26.76 25.02
C GLN A 10 -35.50 25.35 24.55
N ALA A 11 -34.50 24.54 24.32
CA ALA A 11 -34.71 23.13 23.99
C ALA A 11 -33.79 22.24 24.85
N LEU A 12 -34.43 21.27 25.49
CA LEU A 12 -33.79 20.17 26.19
C LEU A 12 -33.95 18.92 25.34
N VAL A 13 -32.87 18.43 24.75
CA VAL A 13 -32.89 17.30 23.82
C VAL A 13 -31.84 16.27 24.19
N GLY A 14 -32.22 15.01 24.19
CA GLY A 14 -31.30 13.91 24.46
C GLY A 14 -30.25 13.75 23.36
N TYR A 15 -30.61 14.09 22.13
CA TYR A 15 -29.74 13.98 20.98
C TYR A 15 -29.93 15.16 20.03
N PHE A 16 -28.84 15.79 19.66
CA PHE A 16 -28.78 16.94 18.77
C PHE A 16 -27.95 16.61 17.52
N ARG A 17 -28.47 16.99 16.35
CA ARG A 17 -27.69 17.03 15.09
C ARG A 17 -27.86 18.37 14.42
N ALA A 18 -26.79 18.88 13.80
CA ALA A 18 -26.83 20.12 13.04
C ALA A 18 -27.90 20.11 11.94
N SER A 19 -28.20 18.93 11.35
CA SER A 19 -29.28 18.73 10.38
C SER A 19 -30.67 19.11 10.91
N GLY A 20 -30.93 18.92 12.20
CA GLY A 20 -32.18 19.39 12.84
C GLY A 20 -32.27 20.90 12.92
N TYR A 21 -31.14 21.57 13.22
CA TYR A 21 -31.08 23.03 13.21
C TYR A 21 -31.41 23.59 11.82
N PHE A 22 -30.90 23.02 10.74
CA PHE A 22 -31.14 23.49 9.38
C PHE A 22 -32.63 23.52 9.03
N ARG A 23 -33.39 22.56 9.53
CA ARG A 23 -34.83 22.46 9.28
C ARG A 23 -35.62 23.55 10.01
N ILE A 24 -35.20 23.94 11.21
CA ILE A 24 -35.90 24.96 12.03
C ILE A 24 -35.37 26.37 11.78
N ARG A 25 -34.19 26.56 11.18
CA ARG A 25 -33.52 27.87 11.06
C ARG A 25 -34.41 28.96 10.43
N LYS A 26 -35.19 28.61 9.42
CA LYS A 26 -36.11 29.55 8.73
C LYS A 26 -37.14 30.16 9.65
N PHE A 27 -37.49 29.45 10.73
CA PHE A 27 -38.52 29.84 11.69
C PHE A 27 -37.96 30.52 12.94
N ILE A 28 -36.63 30.56 13.09
CA ILE A 28 -35.99 31.13 14.28
C ILE A 28 -35.07 32.31 13.95
N THR A 29 -35.10 32.79 12.70
CA THR A 29 -34.29 33.94 12.26
C THR A 29 -34.50 35.19 13.11
N GLN A 30 -35.74 35.49 13.50
CA GLN A 30 -36.11 36.66 14.31
C GLN A 30 -36.00 36.42 15.81
N THR A 31 -35.67 35.22 16.27
CA THR A 31 -35.53 34.91 17.69
C THR A 31 -34.21 35.43 18.20
N PRO A 32 -34.18 36.30 19.19
CA PRO A 32 -32.96 36.97 19.65
C PRO A 32 -32.02 36.03 20.39
N LYS A 33 -32.56 35.02 21.12
CA LYS A 33 -31.74 34.08 21.89
C LYS A 33 -32.35 32.69 21.97
N ILE A 34 -31.50 31.69 21.74
CA ILE A 34 -31.86 30.27 21.75
C ILE A 34 -30.89 29.54 22.67
N ARG A 35 -31.39 28.68 23.56
CA ARG A 35 -30.57 27.87 24.45
C ARG A 35 -30.81 26.40 24.18
N PHE A 36 -29.76 25.66 23.85
CA PHE A 36 -29.81 24.20 23.69
C PHE A 36 -29.08 23.51 24.85
N LEU A 37 -29.78 22.62 25.53
CA LEU A 37 -29.18 21.71 26.50
C LEU A 37 -29.21 20.30 25.92
N VAL A 38 -28.04 19.74 25.70
CA VAL A 38 -27.86 18.46 25.01
C VAL A 38 -27.37 17.39 26.00
N GLY A 39 -27.93 16.19 25.89
CA GLY A 39 -27.40 15.03 26.59
C GLY A 39 -26.26 14.37 25.81
N ILE A 40 -25.32 13.74 26.53
CA ILE A 40 -24.30 12.89 25.93
C ILE A 40 -24.76 11.43 26.06
N ASN A 41 -24.38 10.61 25.06
CA ASN A 41 -24.59 9.16 25.16
C ASN A 41 -23.57 8.54 26.13
N VAL A 42 -23.88 8.62 27.41
CA VAL A 42 -23.05 8.15 28.52
C VAL A 42 -22.79 6.64 28.43
N ASP A 43 -23.71 5.87 27.84
CA ASP A 43 -23.58 4.42 27.71
C ASP A 43 -22.44 4.04 26.75
N LYS A 44 -22.30 4.79 25.66
CA LYS A 44 -21.17 4.58 24.71
C LYS A 44 -19.84 4.89 25.36
N LEU A 45 -19.74 6.00 26.08
CA LEU A 45 -18.52 6.41 26.79
C LEU A 45 -18.13 5.42 27.90
N THR A 46 -19.12 4.94 28.65
CA THR A 46 -18.90 3.93 29.69
C THR A 46 -18.41 2.61 29.10
N TYR A 47 -18.96 2.21 27.96
CA TYR A 47 -18.53 1.01 27.26
C TYR A 47 -17.08 1.11 26.76
N GLU A 48 -16.73 2.23 26.15
CA GLU A 48 -15.38 2.48 25.62
C GLU A 48 -14.35 2.59 26.77
N ALA A 49 -14.69 3.25 27.87
CA ALA A 49 -13.84 3.33 29.06
C ALA A 49 -13.63 1.97 29.74
N ASN A 50 -14.67 1.14 29.81
CA ASN A 50 -14.57 -0.23 30.34
C ASN A 50 -13.69 -1.12 29.46
N GLN A 51 -13.73 -0.99 28.14
CA GLN A 51 -12.83 -1.70 27.24
C GLN A 51 -11.34 -1.32 27.45
N GLN A 52 -11.09 -0.08 27.87
CA GLN A 52 -9.75 0.41 28.17
C GLN A 52 -9.30 0.17 29.62
N GLY A 53 -10.14 -0.45 30.44
CA GLY A 53 -9.85 -0.72 31.86
C GLY A 53 -9.84 0.54 32.74
N LEU A 54 -10.46 1.62 32.30
CA LEU A 54 -10.52 2.91 32.99
C LEU A 54 -11.86 3.06 33.74
N LEU A 55 -11.79 3.60 34.95
CA LEU A 55 -13.00 4.06 35.66
C LEU A 55 -13.55 5.31 34.96
N PHE A 56 -14.78 5.22 34.44
CA PHE A 56 -15.41 6.33 33.76
C PHE A 56 -15.76 7.45 34.77
N ASN A 57 -15.08 8.56 34.66
CA ASN A 57 -15.42 9.80 35.35
C ASN A 57 -15.13 10.97 34.38
N PRO A 58 -16.09 11.35 33.50
CA PRO A 58 -15.84 12.35 32.48
C PRO A 58 -15.56 13.70 33.13
N ASN A 59 -14.41 14.27 32.81
CA ASN A 59 -14.14 15.64 33.14
C ASN A 59 -14.74 16.58 32.07
N GLU A 60 -14.85 17.85 32.39
CA GLU A 60 -15.41 18.88 31.52
C GLU A 60 -14.78 18.89 30.13
N LYS A 61 -13.48 18.70 30.04
CA LYS A 61 -12.72 18.72 28.80
C LYS A 61 -13.02 17.51 27.89
N GLN A 62 -13.14 16.33 28.47
CA GLN A 62 -13.51 15.12 27.71
C GLN A 62 -14.93 15.21 27.17
N THR A 63 -15.84 15.78 27.93
CA THR A 63 -17.23 16.02 27.53
C THR A 63 -17.32 16.94 26.31
N GLN A 64 -16.51 17.98 26.29
CA GLN A 64 -16.44 18.92 25.15
C GLN A 64 -15.83 18.26 23.91
N GLU A 65 -14.69 17.57 24.03
CA GLU A 65 -14.02 16.91 22.90
C GLU A 65 -14.90 15.88 22.21
N GLU A 66 -15.68 15.10 22.94
CA GLU A 66 -16.60 14.13 22.36
C GLU A 66 -17.75 14.76 21.58
N PHE A 67 -18.35 15.79 22.14
CA PHE A 67 -19.41 16.53 21.44
C PHE A 67 -18.89 17.14 20.14
N PHE A 68 -17.67 17.68 20.14
CA PHE A 68 -17.04 18.18 18.94
C PHE A 68 -16.74 17.12 17.90
N ASN A 69 -16.25 15.97 18.32
CA ASN A 69 -16.03 14.84 17.43
C ASN A 69 -17.36 14.36 16.80
N GLU A 70 -18.45 14.39 17.54
CA GLU A 70 -19.77 14.07 17.02
C GLU A 70 -20.27 15.11 16.00
N ILE A 71 -20.11 16.39 16.25
CA ILE A 71 -20.43 17.46 15.28
C ILE A 71 -19.54 17.31 14.03
N LYS A 72 -18.24 17.10 14.19
CA LYS A 72 -17.30 16.91 13.09
C LYS A 72 -17.68 15.70 12.22
N SER A 73 -18.02 14.57 12.84
CA SER A 73 -18.48 13.36 12.13
C SER A 73 -19.78 13.65 11.37
N ASN A 74 -20.73 14.32 11.98
CA ASN A 74 -21.99 14.71 11.32
C ASN A 74 -21.77 15.62 10.10
N ILE A 75 -20.78 16.51 10.16
CA ILE A 75 -20.37 17.38 9.05
C ILE A 75 -19.72 16.55 7.93
N GLN A 76 -18.85 15.61 8.28
CA GLN A 76 -18.16 14.75 7.31
C GLN A 76 -19.06 13.72 6.63
N GLU A 77 -20.10 13.22 7.33
CA GLU A 77 -21.05 12.24 6.82
C GLU A 77 -22.17 12.88 5.99
N ALA A 78 -22.42 14.19 6.13
CA ALA A 78 -23.45 14.90 5.38
C ALA A 78 -23.11 14.90 3.88
N LYS A 79 -24.08 14.52 3.03
CA LYS A 79 -23.96 14.72 1.58
C LYS A 79 -23.86 16.22 1.31
N TYR A 80 -22.90 16.60 0.46
CA TYR A 80 -22.74 17.99 0.06
C TYR A 80 -24.01 18.50 -0.63
N ASP A 81 -24.61 19.50 -0.04
CA ASP A 81 -25.72 20.26 -0.57
C ASP A 81 -25.53 21.72 -0.14
N LYS A 82 -25.82 22.66 -1.04
CA LYS A 82 -25.70 24.09 -0.73
C LYS A 82 -26.55 24.53 0.45
N GLU A 83 -27.76 23.97 0.60
CA GLU A 83 -28.61 24.28 1.76
C GLU A 83 -28.00 23.79 3.09
N VAL A 84 -27.30 22.68 3.06
CA VAL A 84 -26.59 22.12 4.21
C VAL A 84 -25.38 22.99 4.55
N GLU A 85 -24.61 23.41 3.56
CA GLU A 85 -23.46 24.32 3.76
C GLU A 85 -23.90 25.65 4.36
N ASP A 86 -24.87 26.32 3.73
CA ASP A 86 -25.44 27.59 4.23
C ASP A 86 -26.00 27.44 5.65
N GLY A 87 -26.61 26.27 5.92
CA GLY A 87 -27.13 25.95 7.25
C GLY A 87 -26.06 25.79 8.31
N MET A 88 -24.94 25.16 7.95
CA MET A 88 -23.80 24.99 8.86
C MET A 88 -23.06 26.27 9.13
N CYS A 89 -22.82 27.09 8.11
CA CYS A 89 -22.23 28.41 8.27
C CYS A 89 -23.07 29.28 9.21
N GLN A 90 -24.39 29.31 9.00
CA GLN A 90 -25.32 30.06 9.86
C GLN A 90 -25.35 29.53 11.30
N PHE A 91 -25.30 28.19 11.49
CA PHE A 91 -25.26 27.59 12.82
C PHE A 91 -24.01 28.02 13.59
N ILE A 92 -22.85 27.99 12.94
CA ILE A 92 -21.59 28.43 13.53
C ILE A 92 -21.66 29.93 13.85
N GLU A 93 -22.17 30.75 12.94
CA GLU A 93 -22.31 32.18 13.13
C GLU A 93 -23.26 32.51 14.29
N ASP A 94 -24.40 31.85 14.38
CA ASP A 94 -25.39 32.00 15.46
C ASP A 94 -24.81 31.62 16.84
N ILE A 95 -23.88 30.63 16.89
CA ILE A 95 -23.15 30.30 18.12
C ILE A 95 -22.10 31.38 18.43
N MET A 96 -21.29 31.79 17.44
CA MET A 96 -20.25 32.80 17.65
C MET A 96 -20.80 34.17 18.04
N THR A 97 -21.96 34.52 17.53
CA THR A 97 -22.66 35.77 17.90
C THR A 97 -23.41 35.68 19.24
N GLY A 98 -23.45 34.49 19.84
CA GLY A 98 -24.17 34.26 21.10
C GLY A 98 -25.70 34.23 20.98
N LYS A 99 -26.23 34.21 19.76
CA LYS A 99 -27.66 33.98 19.49
C LYS A 99 -28.06 32.57 19.91
N ILE A 100 -27.21 31.57 19.63
CA ILE A 100 -27.32 30.21 20.14
C ILE A 100 -26.31 30.04 21.27
N VAL A 101 -26.78 29.62 22.43
CA VAL A 101 -25.95 29.17 23.54
C VAL A 101 -26.22 27.67 23.77
N MET A 102 -25.16 26.88 23.71
CA MET A 102 -25.27 25.43 23.91
C MET A 102 -24.55 25.02 25.18
N ARG A 103 -25.15 24.12 25.94
CA ARG A 103 -24.53 23.45 27.09
C ARG A 103 -24.75 21.94 27.01
N ILE A 104 -23.80 21.21 27.58
CA ILE A 104 -23.80 19.74 27.58
C ILE A 104 -23.88 19.28 29.03
N HIS A 105 -24.78 18.34 29.31
CA HIS A 105 -24.90 17.80 30.66
C HIS A 105 -23.97 16.59 30.83
N PRO A 106 -22.92 16.67 31.70
CA PRO A 106 -21.85 15.67 31.76
C PRO A 106 -22.25 14.39 32.53
N LYS A 107 -23.27 14.42 33.35
CA LYS A 107 -23.57 13.35 34.32
C LYS A 107 -24.89 12.64 34.14
N GLN A 108 -25.80 13.16 33.31
CA GLN A 108 -27.16 12.56 33.15
C GLN A 108 -27.38 12.17 31.71
N ASN A 109 -27.86 10.94 31.53
CA ASN A 109 -28.34 10.48 30.23
C ASN A 109 -29.72 11.14 29.99
N ILE A 110 -29.68 12.27 29.27
CA ILE A 110 -30.90 13.05 29.00
C ILE A 110 -31.61 12.44 27.80
N HIS A 111 -32.75 11.81 28.02
CA HIS A 111 -33.64 11.34 26.97
C HIS A 111 -34.85 12.26 26.73
N ALA A 112 -34.96 13.34 27.47
CA ALA A 112 -36.07 14.30 27.33
C ALA A 112 -36.00 15.01 25.96
N LYS A 113 -37.15 15.29 25.39
CA LYS A 113 -37.36 16.10 24.19
C LYS A 113 -38.39 17.15 24.53
N ILE A 114 -37.91 18.29 25.02
CA ILE A 114 -38.72 19.37 25.53
C ILE A 114 -38.31 20.67 24.83
N TYR A 115 -39.24 21.33 24.19
CA TYR A 115 -39.07 22.60 23.51
C TYR A 115 -39.94 23.64 24.19
N ILE A 116 -39.33 24.67 24.77
CA ILE A 116 -39.98 25.73 25.54
C ILE A 116 -39.94 27.02 24.72
N PHE A 117 -41.09 27.59 24.47
CA PHE A 117 -41.30 28.84 23.77
C PHE A 117 -41.99 29.81 24.76
N ARG A 118 -41.34 30.93 25.04
CA ARG A 118 -41.87 31.91 25.99
C ARG A 118 -41.32 33.29 25.80
N GLU A 119 -41.98 34.30 26.40
CA GLU A 119 -41.43 35.65 26.56
C GLU A 119 -40.18 35.63 27.45
N GLU A 120 -39.37 36.68 27.37
CA GLU A 120 -38.13 36.79 28.14
C GLU A 120 -38.39 36.76 29.64
N GLU A 121 -39.34 37.60 30.06
CA GLU A 121 -39.89 37.56 31.40
C GLU A 121 -41.30 36.92 31.34
N TYR A 122 -41.38 35.64 31.68
CA TYR A 122 -42.65 34.92 31.65
C TYR A 122 -43.47 35.28 32.90
N HIS A 123 -44.67 35.78 32.66
CA HIS A 123 -45.69 36.04 33.70
C HIS A 123 -46.85 35.10 33.52
N PRO A 124 -47.56 34.69 34.62
CA PRO A 124 -48.81 33.92 34.51
C PRO A 124 -49.77 34.63 33.54
N HIS A 125 -50.34 33.87 32.61
CA HIS A 125 -51.17 34.31 31.50
C HIS A 125 -50.44 35.04 30.36
N GLY A 126 -49.10 35.08 30.37
CA GLY A 126 -48.27 35.50 29.23
C GLY A 126 -48.24 34.46 28.12
N TYR A 127 -47.61 34.82 26.99
CA TYR A 127 -47.47 33.85 25.90
C TYR A 127 -46.38 32.84 26.23
N GLY A 128 -46.78 31.56 26.26
CA GLY A 128 -45.84 30.45 26.40
C GLY A 128 -46.42 29.12 25.92
N SER A 129 -45.58 28.23 25.47
CA SER A 129 -45.94 26.84 25.20
C SER A 129 -44.76 25.90 25.39
N VAL A 130 -45.05 24.65 25.70
CA VAL A 130 -44.07 23.58 25.80
C VAL A 130 -44.47 22.47 24.86
N ILE A 131 -43.59 22.11 23.95
CA ILE A 131 -43.76 20.90 23.12
C ILE A 131 -42.89 19.79 23.70
N THR A 132 -43.48 18.67 23.99
CA THR A 132 -42.77 17.48 24.46
C THR A 132 -43.25 16.21 23.73
N GLY A 133 -42.37 15.23 23.58
CA GLY A 133 -42.72 13.99 22.88
C GLY A 133 -41.49 13.14 22.53
N SER A 134 -41.54 12.49 21.39
CA SER A 134 -40.47 11.58 20.93
C SER A 134 -39.43 12.25 20.03
N SER A 135 -39.71 13.42 19.45
CA SER A 135 -38.87 14.07 18.44
C SER A 135 -37.56 14.63 18.99
N ASN A 136 -36.45 14.07 18.61
CA ASN A 136 -35.12 14.69 18.78
C ASN A 136 -34.91 15.84 17.78
N LEU A 137 -33.99 16.77 18.10
CA LEU A 137 -33.62 17.86 17.20
C LEU A 137 -32.65 17.34 16.12
N THR A 138 -33.15 16.51 15.23
CA THR A 138 -32.48 15.92 14.08
C THR A 138 -33.43 15.99 12.88
N GLU A 139 -32.88 15.93 11.65
CA GLU A 139 -33.72 15.86 10.44
C GLU A 139 -34.68 14.67 10.48
N ALA A 140 -34.18 13.50 10.92
CA ALA A 140 -35.03 12.31 11.05
C ALA A 140 -36.16 12.50 12.06
N GLY A 141 -35.87 13.09 13.22
CA GLY A 141 -36.89 13.33 14.25
C GLY A 141 -37.88 14.46 13.93
N LEU A 142 -37.54 15.37 13.01
CA LEU A 142 -38.43 16.46 12.63
C LEU A 142 -39.26 16.17 11.36
N GLU A 143 -38.75 15.35 10.42
CA GLU A 143 -39.39 15.20 9.10
C GLU A 143 -39.57 13.75 8.63
N LYS A 144 -38.69 12.81 9.04
CA LYS A 144 -38.66 11.46 8.44
C LYS A 144 -39.34 10.39 9.28
N ASN A 145 -39.22 10.49 10.61
CA ASN A 145 -39.80 9.50 11.52
C ASN A 145 -41.24 9.82 11.83
N PHE A 146 -42.05 8.78 12.13
CA PHE A 146 -43.33 8.99 12.77
C PHE A 146 -43.08 9.30 14.24
N GLU A 147 -43.35 10.54 14.63
CA GLU A 147 -43.12 11.05 15.97
C GLU A 147 -44.43 11.55 16.59
N PHE A 148 -44.57 11.40 17.89
CA PHE A 148 -45.72 11.88 18.64
C PHE A 148 -45.27 12.98 19.58
N ASN A 149 -45.83 14.20 19.40
CA ASN A 149 -45.55 15.37 20.23
C ASN A 149 -46.86 15.99 20.73
N VAL A 150 -46.80 16.51 21.93
CA VAL A 150 -47.91 17.20 22.57
C VAL A 150 -47.49 18.64 22.88
N GLU A 151 -48.39 19.57 22.59
CA GLU A 151 -48.20 20.98 22.99
C GLU A 151 -48.99 21.24 24.27
N LEU A 152 -48.31 21.72 25.32
CA LEU A 152 -48.82 22.10 26.61
C LEU A 152 -48.82 23.64 26.72
N ARG A 153 -49.94 24.23 27.19
CA ARG A 153 -50.13 25.68 27.27
C ARG A 153 -50.58 26.17 28.64
N TYR A 154 -50.64 25.26 29.63
CA TYR A 154 -50.95 25.67 30.99
C TYR A 154 -49.75 26.26 31.69
N ASP A 155 -49.96 27.32 32.49
CA ASP A 155 -48.91 28.02 33.21
C ASP A 155 -48.08 27.12 34.09
N ASP A 156 -48.66 26.16 34.77
CA ASP A 156 -47.98 25.20 35.64
C ASP A 156 -47.03 24.30 34.84
N ASP A 157 -47.42 23.86 33.63
CA ASP A 157 -46.59 23.04 32.76
C ASP A 157 -45.39 23.82 32.22
N ILE A 158 -45.60 25.09 31.86
CA ILE A 158 -44.58 25.99 31.36
C ILE A 158 -43.57 26.32 32.46
N LEU A 159 -44.05 26.61 33.66
CA LEU A 159 -43.22 26.88 34.83
C LEU A 159 -42.37 25.65 35.19
N PHE A 160 -43.02 24.50 35.31
CA PHE A 160 -42.33 23.24 35.62
C PHE A 160 -41.20 22.92 34.59
N ALA A 161 -41.53 23.01 33.30
CA ALA A 161 -40.54 22.78 32.23
C ALA A 161 -39.40 23.78 32.31
N THR A 162 -39.70 25.05 32.57
CA THR A 162 -38.68 26.12 32.68
C THR A 162 -37.78 25.93 33.90
N GLU A 163 -38.34 25.65 35.06
CA GLU A 163 -37.57 25.37 36.28
C GLU A 163 -36.66 24.14 36.12
N THR A 164 -37.20 23.09 35.51
CA THR A 164 -36.43 21.87 35.22
C THR A 164 -35.28 22.18 34.28
N PHE A 165 -35.53 22.95 33.21
CA PHE A 165 -34.48 23.37 32.27
C PHE A 165 -33.41 24.22 32.97
N GLU A 166 -33.81 25.22 33.76
CA GLU A 166 -32.85 26.14 34.44
C GLU A 166 -31.99 25.38 35.47
N ARG A 167 -32.54 24.39 36.17
CA ARG A 167 -31.80 23.56 37.10
C ARG A 167 -30.70 22.76 36.35
N LEU A 168 -31.09 22.04 35.30
CA LEU A 168 -30.12 21.25 34.49
C LEU A 168 -29.12 22.14 33.77
N TRP A 169 -29.54 23.34 33.34
CA TRP A 169 -28.69 24.31 32.70
C TRP A 169 -27.55 24.81 33.59
N LYS A 170 -27.80 24.97 34.88
CA LYS A 170 -26.76 25.38 35.86
C LYS A 170 -25.69 24.30 36.08
N GLU A 171 -26.05 23.05 35.95
CA GLU A 171 -25.17 21.91 36.13
C GLU A 171 -24.40 21.55 34.85
N ALA A 172 -24.80 22.11 33.73
CA ALA A 172 -24.27 21.78 32.41
C ALA A 172 -23.05 22.61 32.07
N VAL A 173 -22.15 22.02 31.27
CA VAL A 173 -20.90 22.58 30.78
C VAL A 173 -21.14 23.40 29.52
N GLU A 174 -20.64 24.62 29.49
CA GLU A 174 -20.70 25.49 28.33
C GLU A 174 -19.67 25.09 27.28
N ILE A 175 -20.03 25.20 25.99
CA ILE A 175 -19.16 24.87 24.88
C ILE A 175 -18.13 25.99 24.70
N ASP A 176 -16.83 25.63 24.66
CA ASP A 176 -15.75 26.55 24.39
C ASP A 176 -15.74 26.96 22.91
N LEU A 177 -15.83 28.24 22.63
CA LEU A 177 -15.83 28.82 21.29
C LEU A 177 -14.53 28.55 20.50
N THR A 178 -13.41 28.32 21.19
CA THR A 178 -12.13 27.99 20.54
C THR A 178 -12.22 26.67 19.74
N HIS A 179 -13.02 25.72 20.21
CA HIS A 179 -13.26 24.48 19.48
C HIS A 179 -14.10 24.68 18.21
N ILE A 180 -15.03 25.64 18.21
CA ILE A 180 -15.85 25.97 17.03
C ILE A 180 -14.99 26.57 15.93
N ASP A 181 -14.06 27.47 16.28
CA ASP A 181 -13.07 28.02 15.35
C ASP A 181 -12.18 26.94 14.73
N ARG A 182 -11.85 25.92 15.51
CA ARG A 182 -11.11 24.75 15.05
C ARG A 182 -11.92 23.91 14.06
N ILE A 183 -13.20 23.66 14.33
CA ILE A 183 -14.10 22.95 13.39
C ILE A 183 -14.18 23.72 12.07
N LYS A 184 -14.31 25.04 12.11
CA LYS A 184 -14.36 25.90 10.93
C LYS A 184 -13.08 25.79 10.09
N LYS A 185 -11.90 25.76 10.73
CA LYS A 185 -10.60 25.63 10.05
C LYS A 185 -10.30 24.22 9.53
N GLU A 186 -10.79 23.19 10.20
CA GLU A 186 -10.55 21.79 9.86
C GLU A 186 -11.64 21.19 8.95
N SER A 187 -12.69 21.94 8.62
CA SER A 187 -13.78 21.50 7.74
C SER A 187 -13.79 22.30 6.42
N TYR A 188 -14.62 21.87 5.49
CA TYR A 188 -14.86 22.58 4.22
C TYR A 188 -15.59 23.94 4.39
N LEU A 189 -15.95 24.31 5.61
CA LEU A 189 -16.60 25.57 5.96
C LEU A 189 -15.63 26.73 6.18
N ASN A 190 -14.35 26.54 5.91
CA ASN A 190 -13.35 27.58 6.04
C ASN A 190 -13.56 28.68 4.98
N PRO A 191 -13.87 29.94 5.34
CA PRO A 191 -14.06 31.03 4.39
C PRO A 191 -12.78 31.45 3.65
N ASP A 192 -11.63 30.90 4.07
CA ASP A 192 -10.33 31.19 3.44
C ASP A 192 -10.12 30.39 2.14
N PHE A 193 -11.04 29.47 1.78
CA PHE A 193 -10.97 28.72 0.53
C PHE A 193 -11.73 29.42 -0.60
N THR A 194 -11.04 29.59 -1.72
CA THR A 194 -11.67 30.06 -2.95
C THR A 194 -12.60 29.00 -3.55
N PRO A 195 -13.60 29.38 -4.35
CA PRO A 195 -14.44 28.41 -5.09
C PRO A 195 -13.61 27.41 -5.92
N TYR A 196 -12.45 27.81 -6.41
CA TYR A 196 -11.51 26.95 -7.14
C TYR A 196 -10.86 25.89 -6.24
N GLU A 197 -10.47 26.28 -5.03
CA GLU A 197 -9.92 25.33 -4.04
C GLU A 197 -10.97 24.35 -3.55
N VAL A 198 -12.21 24.79 -3.39
CA VAL A 198 -13.36 23.91 -3.11
C VAL A 198 -13.59 22.94 -4.28
N TYR A 199 -13.51 23.43 -5.52
CA TYR A 199 -13.59 22.58 -6.72
C TYR A 199 -12.45 21.56 -6.78
N LEU A 200 -11.21 21.98 -6.51
CA LEU A 200 -10.06 21.07 -6.42
C LEU A 200 -10.24 20.02 -5.31
N LYS A 201 -10.78 20.44 -4.17
CA LYS A 201 -11.08 19.53 -3.05
C LYS A 201 -12.18 18.54 -3.40
N LEU A 202 -13.21 18.97 -4.14
CA LEU A 202 -14.25 18.09 -4.67
C LEU A 202 -13.69 17.08 -5.70
N LEU A 203 -12.78 17.53 -6.57
CA LEU A 203 -12.07 16.63 -7.48
C LEU A 203 -11.18 15.64 -6.71
N LEU A 204 -10.50 16.10 -5.67
CA LEU A 204 -9.69 15.26 -4.78
C LEU A 204 -10.56 14.24 -4.03
N GLU A 205 -11.77 14.59 -3.64
CA GLU A 205 -12.67 13.71 -2.90
C GLU A 205 -13.41 12.74 -3.83
N TYR A 206 -13.77 13.17 -5.02
CA TYR A 206 -14.48 12.37 -6.03
C TYR A 206 -13.53 11.43 -6.79
N PHE A 207 -12.36 11.88 -7.17
CA PHE A 207 -11.28 11.09 -7.73
C PHE A 207 -10.35 10.53 -6.65
N GLY A 208 -10.58 10.88 -5.51
CA GLY A 208 -10.12 10.83 -4.12
C GLY A 208 -8.90 10.03 -3.83
N LYS A 209 -8.61 8.94 -4.38
CA LYS A 209 -7.42 8.14 -4.02
C LYS A 209 -6.38 8.07 -5.14
N SER A 210 -6.69 8.62 -6.31
CA SER A 210 -5.78 8.63 -7.45
C SER A 210 -4.96 9.92 -7.57
N ILE A 211 -5.34 10.99 -6.86
CA ILE A 211 -4.62 12.28 -6.86
C ILE A 211 -4.09 12.57 -5.44
N ASP A 212 -3.39 11.60 -4.90
CA ASP A 212 -2.66 11.82 -3.64
C ASP A 212 -1.31 12.45 -3.98
N PHE A 213 -1.37 13.73 -4.35
CA PHE A 213 -0.21 14.55 -4.65
C PHE A 213 0.25 15.23 -3.37
N ASP A 214 1.41 14.81 -2.83
CA ASP A 214 2.14 15.61 -1.86
C ASP A 214 3.17 16.46 -2.61
N PRO A 215 2.93 17.78 -2.78
CA PRO A 215 3.87 18.66 -3.46
C PRO A 215 5.24 18.70 -2.76
N ASN A 216 5.30 18.43 -1.45
CA ASN A 216 6.54 18.48 -0.67
C ASN A 216 7.42 17.27 -0.91
N SER A 217 6.85 16.07 -1.15
CA SER A 217 7.64 14.87 -1.42
C SER A 217 8.37 14.91 -2.76
N VAL A 218 7.93 15.76 -3.69
CA VAL A 218 8.51 15.91 -5.04
C VAL A 218 9.29 17.21 -5.19
N SER A 219 9.04 18.22 -4.36
CA SER A 219 9.77 19.50 -4.41
C SER A 219 11.22 19.39 -3.91
N ASP A 220 11.53 18.34 -3.15
CA ASP A 220 12.85 18.10 -2.54
C ASP A 220 13.72 17.14 -3.36
N LEU A 221 13.73 17.29 -4.68
CA LEU A 221 14.67 16.56 -5.51
C LEU A 221 16.11 17.00 -5.21
N PRO A 222 17.07 16.08 -5.11
CA PRO A 222 18.46 16.41 -4.89
C PRO A 222 19.00 17.31 -5.99
N LYS A 223 20.01 18.10 -5.67
CA LYS A 223 20.64 19.00 -6.64
C LYS A 223 21.19 18.21 -7.85
N GLY A 224 20.73 18.59 -9.04
CA GLY A 224 21.10 17.94 -10.30
C GLY A 224 20.05 16.98 -10.87
N TYR A 225 19.00 16.67 -10.10
CA TYR A 225 17.85 15.91 -10.61
C TYR A 225 16.81 16.83 -11.24
N LYS A 226 16.21 16.36 -12.34
CA LYS A 226 15.16 17.09 -13.05
C LYS A 226 13.79 16.65 -12.54
N LYS A 227 12.88 17.61 -12.37
CA LYS A 227 11.49 17.35 -11.98
C LYS A 227 10.69 16.99 -13.23
N LEU A 228 10.61 15.71 -13.55
CA LEU A 228 9.93 15.21 -14.75
C LEU A 228 8.49 14.81 -14.43
N SER A 229 7.53 15.39 -15.11
CA SER A 229 6.09 15.18 -14.89
C SER A 229 5.70 13.70 -14.97
N TYR A 230 6.23 12.96 -15.94
CA TYR A 230 5.94 11.53 -16.08
C TYR A 230 6.46 10.68 -14.90
N GLN A 231 7.55 11.10 -14.23
CA GLN A 231 8.05 10.42 -13.02
C GLN A 231 7.15 10.72 -11.82
N ILE A 232 6.66 11.95 -11.71
CA ILE A 232 5.71 12.35 -10.68
C ILE A 232 4.43 11.52 -10.79
N ASP A 233 3.89 11.41 -12.02
CA ASP A 233 2.71 10.58 -12.27
C ASP A 233 2.97 9.10 -11.98
N ALA A 234 4.21 8.60 -12.27
CA ALA A 234 4.61 7.25 -11.89
C ALA A 234 4.61 7.05 -10.37
N VAL A 235 5.09 8.03 -9.61
CA VAL A 235 5.10 7.99 -8.14
C VAL A 235 3.68 7.96 -7.58
N ASN A 236 2.80 8.83 -8.09
CA ASN A 236 1.43 8.91 -7.61
C ASN A 236 0.61 7.65 -7.94
N ASP A 237 0.65 7.19 -9.19
CA ASP A 237 -0.04 5.97 -9.61
C ASP A 237 0.51 4.74 -8.86
N GLY A 238 1.85 4.62 -8.75
CA GLY A 238 2.51 3.53 -8.03
C GLY A 238 2.16 3.53 -6.53
N TYR A 239 2.17 4.69 -5.90
CA TYR A 239 1.79 4.84 -4.50
C TYR A 239 0.32 4.45 -4.27
N SER A 240 -0.59 4.93 -5.11
CA SER A 240 -2.02 4.60 -5.04
C SER A 240 -2.25 3.09 -5.19
N LYS A 241 -1.63 2.46 -6.21
CA LYS A 241 -1.72 1.01 -6.42
C LYS A 241 -1.12 0.22 -5.26
N MET A 242 0.03 0.65 -4.73
CA MET A 242 0.67 0.03 -3.58
C MET A 242 -0.23 0.06 -2.34
N MET A 243 -0.89 1.17 -2.08
CA MET A 243 -1.80 1.29 -0.94
C MET A 243 -3.06 0.45 -1.12
N LYS A 244 -3.65 0.45 -2.33
CA LYS A 244 -4.88 -0.28 -2.64
C LYS A 244 -4.67 -1.79 -2.71
N TYR A 245 -3.56 -2.24 -3.30
CA TYR A 245 -3.33 -3.65 -3.64
C TYR A 245 -2.19 -4.31 -2.85
N ASN A 246 -1.68 -3.67 -1.81
CA ASN A 246 -0.49 -4.10 -1.03
C ASN A 246 0.81 -4.22 -1.84
N GLY A 247 0.80 -3.84 -3.10
CA GLY A 247 1.96 -3.86 -3.96
C GLY A 247 1.61 -3.64 -5.43
N PHE A 248 2.65 -3.47 -6.24
CA PHE A 248 2.50 -3.29 -7.68
C PHE A 248 3.80 -3.59 -8.44
N PHE A 249 3.69 -3.66 -9.78
CA PHE A 249 4.83 -3.78 -10.70
C PHE A 249 5.23 -2.41 -11.25
N LEU A 250 6.47 -1.99 -11.02
CA LEU A 250 7.06 -0.84 -11.71
C LEU A 250 7.80 -1.34 -12.95
N SER A 251 7.20 -1.15 -14.12
CA SER A 251 7.64 -1.77 -15.37
C SER A 251 7.97 -0.78 -16.47
N ASP A 252 8.34 0.44 -16.09
CA ASP A 252 8.83 1.45 -17.03
C ASP A 252 10.02 0.93 -17.85
N VAL A 253 10.11 1.34 -19.09
CA VAL A 253 11.23 0.98 -19.97
C VAL A 253 12.58 1.41 -19.35
N VAL A 254 13.63 0.68 -19.69
CA VAL A 254 14.99 0.97 -19.22
C VAL A 254 15.37 2.42 -19.56
N GLY A 255 15.94 3.13 -18.57
CA GLY A 255 16.37 4.52 -18.69
C GLY A 255 15.32 5.57 -18.32
N LEU A 256 14.09 5.18 -17.90
CA LEU A 256 13.06 6.12 -17.43
C LEU A 256 13.13 6.41 -15.92
N GLY A 257 14.15 5.92 -15.22
CA GLY A 257 14.40 6.25 -13.81
C GLY A 257 13.63 5.43 -12.80
N LYS A 258 13.42 4.13 -13.03
CA LYS A 258 12.72 3.24 -12.08
C LYS A 258 13.25 3.31 -10.64
N THR A 259 14.57 3.39 -10.47
CA THR A 259 15.21 3.53 -9.15
C THR A 259 14.79 4.81 -8.46
N ILE A 260 14.76 5.94 -9.19
CA ILE A 260 14.32 7.25 -8.70
C ILE A 260 12.85 7.21 -8.30
N VAL A 261 11.98 6.68 -9.17
CA VAL A 261 10.55 6.52 -8.89
C VAL A 261 10.33 5.67 -7.63
N SER A 262 11.04 4.56 -7.51
CA SER A 262 10.94 3.68 -6.33
C SER A 262 11.44 4.37 -5.05
N ALA A 263 12.53 5.14 -5.11
CA ALA A 263 13.04 5.91 -3.99
C ALA A 263 12.06 7.02 -3.56
N LEU A 264 11.43 7.71 -4.52
CA LEU A 264 10.40 8.72 -4.24
C LEU A 264 9.15 8.11 -3.61
N ILE A 265 8.71 6.93 -4.07
CA ILE A 265 7.59 6.21 -3.46
C ILE A 265 7.94 5.79 -2.03
N ALA A 266 9.15 5.28 -1.81
CA ALA A 266 9.61 4.92 -0.46
C ALA A 266 9.67 6.13 0.46
N LYS A 267 10.16 7.27 -0.03
CA LYS A 267 10.18 8.54 0.70
C LYS A 267 8.77 9.02 1.03
N LYS A 268 7.84 9.00 0.05
CA LYS A 268 6.43 9.33 0.26
C LYS A 268 5.79 8.42 1.30
N PHE A 269 6.02 7.12 1.23
CA PHE A 269 5.52 6.14 2.18
C PHE A 269 6.06 6.37 3.60
N PHE A 270 7.34 6.69 3.71
CA PHE A 270 7.98 7.02 4.98
C PHE A 270 7.33 8.23 5.66
N PHE A 271 7.04 9.31 4.90
CA PHE A 271 6.42 10.51 5.43
C PHE A 271 4.91 10.35 5.67
N ALA A 272 4.20 9.60 4.84
CA ALA A 272 2.76 9.37 4.98
C ALA A 272 2.41 8.53 6.23
N ASN A 273 3.28 7.62 6.62
CA ASN A 273 3.17 6.88 7.88
C ASN A 273 3.61 7.70 9.12
N GLY A 274 4.01 8.86 8.93
CA GLY A 274 4.11 10.20 9.52
C GLY A 274 4.26 10.39 11.00
N PHE A 275 4.56 9.40 11.84
CA PHE A 275 4.81 9.66 13.24
C PHE A 275 6.23 9.30 13.64
N PRO A 276 6.88 10.11 14.53
CA PRO A 276 8.25 9.85 14.98
C PRO A 276 8.46 8.48 15.61
N MET A 277 7.36 7.84 16.06
CA MET A 277 7.37 6.51 16.66
C MET A 277 7.15 5.36 15.67
N HIS A 278 6.65 5.63 14.46
CA HIS A 278 6.28 4.64 13.45
C HIS A 278 6.95 4.92 12.10
N ARG A 279 8.25 5.16 12.15
CA ARG A 279 9.01 5.34 10.91
C ARG A 279 9.08 4.02 10.18
N SER A 280 8.47 3.95 9.00
CA SER A 280 8.49 2.77 8.14
C SER A 280 9.92 2.41 7.76
N HIS A 281 10.26 1.13 7.85
CA HIS A 281 11.56 0.60 7.46
C HIS A 281 11.45 -0.06 6.09
N THR A 282 12.27 0.37 5.14
CA THR A 282 12.28 -0.14 3.76
C THR A 282 13.36 -1.19 3.57
N LEU A 283 12.99 -2.36 3.07
CA LEU A 283 13.93 -3.37 2.60
C LEU A 283 14.06 -3.29 1.07
N ILE A 284 15.29 -3.26 0.58
CA ILE A 284 15.58 -3.21 -0.85
C ILE A 284 16.38 -4.45 -1.23
N VAL A 285 15.81 -5.28 -2.09
CA VAL A 285 16.40 -6.52 -2.59
C VAL A 285 16.94 -6.27 -3.99
N VAL A 286 18.25 -6.34 -4.16
CA VAL A 286 18.91 -5.99 -5.42
C VAL A 286 19.93 -7.03 -5.87
N PRO A 287 20.22 -7.14 -7.18
CA PRO A 287 21.42 -7.81 -7.66
C PRO A 287 22.68 -7.13 -7.15
N PRO A 288 23.77 -7.87 -6.87
CA PRO A 288 25.02 -7.28 -6.36
C PRO A 288 25.56 -6.11 -7.20
N ALA A 289 25.39 -6.18 -8.53
CA ALA A 289 25.88 -5.15 -9.45
C ALA A 289 25.12 -3.82 -9.38
N LEU A 290 23.91 -3.80 -8.81
CA LEU A 290 23.08 -2.60 -8.70
C LEU A 290 23.11 -1.96 -7.30
N ARG A 291 23.78 -2.61 -6.35
CA ARG A 291 23.79 -2.19 -4.94
C ARG A 291 24.31 -0.76 -4.76
N ASP A 292 25.49 -0.47 -5.28
CA ASP A 292 26.13 0.84 -5.12
C ASP A 292 25.30 1.98 -5.75
N GLY A 293 24.61 1.68 -6.86
CA GLY A 293 23.69 2.62 -7.50
C GLY A 293 22.48 2.94 -6.63
N TRP A 294 21.91 1.92 -5.96
CA TRP A 294 20.82 2.10 -5.03
C TRP A 294 21.25 2.86 -3.78
N GLU A 295 22.37 2.49 -3.14
CA GLU A 295 22.91 3.18 -1.96
C GLU A 295 23.09 4.67 -2.25
N ARG A 296 23.75 5.02 -3.38
CA ARG A 296 23.94 6.40 -3.80
C ARG A 296 22.61 7.14 -3.97
N THR A 297 21.63 6.53 -4.67
CA THR A 297 20.33 7.17 -4.89
C THR A 297 19.60 7.42 -3.56
N LEU A 298 19.59 6.47 -2.65
CA LEU A 298 18.91 6.63 -1.35
C LEU A 298 19.56 7.71 -0.49
N ASP A 299 20.88 7.77 -0.47
CA ASP A 299 21.64 8.80 0.25
C ASP A 299 21.38 10.20 -0.34
N GLU A 300 21.38 10.33 -1.67
CA GLU A 300 21.07 11.59 -2.35
C GLU A 300 19.64 12.07 -2.07
N PHE A 301 18.66 11.14 -2.03
CA PHE A 301 17.28 11.42 -1.68
C PHE A 301 17.03 11.53 -0.17
N LYS A 302 18.07 11.37 0.66
CA LYS A 302 18.01 11.44 2.12
C LYS A 302 16.92 10.52 2.68
N LEU A 303 16.84 9.30 2.16
CA LEU A 303 15.99 8.27 2.73
C LEU A 303 16.78 7.59 3.86
N ASP A 304 16.38 7.88 5.08
CA ASP A 304 16.86 7.18 6.27
C ASP A 304 16.14 5.82 6.40
N ASN A 305 16.43 5.00 7.33
CA ASN A 305 15.64 3.83 7.70
C ASN A 305 15.41 2.79 6.57
N TYR A 306 16.48 2.43 5.89
CA TYR A 306 16.46 1.38 4.87
C TYR A 306 17.52 0.29 5.13
N THR A 307 17.31 -0.87 4.51
CA THR A 307 18.28 -1.97 4.48
C THR A 307 18.38 -2.49 3.05
N ILE A 308 19.60 -2.62 2.53
CA ILE A 308 19.83 -3.21 1.21
C ILE A 308 20.40 -4.62 1.37
N VAL A 309 19.79 -5.59 0.68
CA VAL A 309 20.21 -6.99 0.68
C VAL A 309 20.33 -7.50 -0.75
N ASN A 310 21.39 -8.27 -1.00
CA ASN A 310 21.54 -8.95 -2.28
C ASN A 310 20.52 -10.10 -2.38
N ASN A 311 19.98 -10.32 -3.59
CA ASN A 311 18.97 -11.35 -3.85
C ASN A 311 19.37 -12.77 -3.42
N GLY A 312 20.64 -13.13 -3.45
CA GLY A 312 21.16 -14.41 -2.93
C GLY A 312 21.37 -14.47 -1.40
N SER A 313 21.05 -13.41 -0.65
CA SER A 313 21.35 -13.29 0.78
C SER A 313 20.11 -13.06 1.66
N LEU A 314 18.91 -13.37 1.16
CA LEU A 314 17.64 -13.18 1.88
C LEU A 314 17.58 -14.00 3.18
N HIS A 315 18.20 -15.18 3.21
CA HIS A 315 18.32 -16.03 4.40
C HIS A 315 19.03 -15.36 5.59
N LYS A 316 19.78 -14.27 5.37
CA LYS A 316 20.47 -13.51 6.42
C LYS A 316 19.55 -12.56 7.19
N ILE A 317 18.32 -12.34 6.70
CA ILE A 317 17.36 -11.45 7.35
C ILE A 317 16.79 -12.17 8.58
N LYS A 318 17.22 -11.72 9.78
CA LYS A 318 16.80 -12.34 11.05
C LYS A 318 15.40 -11.93 11.47
N ASN A 319 15.02 -10.67 11.27
CA ASN A 319 13.72 -10.13 11.68
C ASN A 319 12.94 -9.55 10.48
N PRO A 320 12.20 -10.39 9.75
CA PRO A 320 11.39 -9.91 8.63
C PRO A 320 10.24 -8.98 9.05
N ALA A 321 9.75 -9.06 10.31
CA ALA A 321 8.65 -8.22 10.79
C ALA A 321 9.01 -6.74 10.95
N LEU A 322 10.29 -6.39 10.84
CA LEU A 322 10.78 -5.01 10.95
C LEU A 322 10.41 -4.14 9.73
N TYR A 323 10.22 -4.75 8.56
CA TYR A 323 10.11 -4.02 7.30
C TYR A 323 8.65 -3.81 6.90
N ASP A 324 8.29 -2.57 6.60
CA ASP A 324 6.97 -2.17 6.16
C ASP A 324 6.83 -2.16 4.63
N LEU A 325 7.90 -1.77 3.96
CA LEU A 325 8.01 -1.72 2.51
C LEU A 325 9.14 -2.62 2.02
N VAL A 326 8.87 -3.41 1.00
CA VAL A 326 9.85 -4.27 0.31
C VAL A 326 9.94 -3.86 -1.15
N ILE A 327 11.11 -3.44 -1.60
CA ILE A 327 11.38 -3.13 -3.01
C ILE A 327 12.27 -4.23 -3.57
N VAL A 328 11.85 -4.87 -4.65
CA VAL A 328 12.60 -5.96 -5.29
C VAL A 328 13.00 -5.52 -6.68
N ASP A 329 14.28 -5.23 -6.88
CA ASP A 329 14.79 -4.89 -8.21
C ASP A 329 15.16 -6.15 -8.99
N GLU A 330 14.97 -6.10 -10.32
CA GLU A 330 15.06 -7.25 -11.22
C GLU A 330 14.19 -8.44 -10.74
N ALA A 331 12.94 -8.12 -10.36
CA ALA A 331 12.00 -9.05 -9.77
C ALA A 331 11.73 -10.31 -10.62
N HIS A 332 11.96 -10.26 -11.93
CA HIS A 332 11.85 -11.41 -12.81
C HIS A 332 12.76 -12.59 -12.42
N LYS A 333 13.77 -12.38 -11.59
CA LYS A 333 14.64 -13.45 -11.05
C LYS A 333 13.93 -14.34 -10.03
N PHE A 334 12.84 -13.87 -9.42
CA PHE A 334 12.06 -14.57 -8.40
C PHE A 334 10.78 -15.23 -8.95
N ARG A 335 10.72 -15.54 -10.22
CA ARG A 335 9.52 -16.08 -10.89
C ARG A 335 9.23 -17.56 -10.61
N SER A 336 10.21 -18.34 -10.13
CA SER A 336 10.09 -19.79 -9.94
C SER A 336 9.86 -20.11 -8.46
N ASP A 337 8.71 -20.74 -8.16
CA ASP A 337 8.33 -21.21 -6.82
C ASP A 337 9.18 -22.39 -6.32
N THR A 338 9.88 -23.07 -7.23
CA THR A 338 10.80 -24.18 -6.88
C THR A 338 12.18 -23.67 -6.43
N ALA A 339 12.47 -22.39 -6.60
CA ALA A 339 13.74 -21.81 -6.21
C ALA A 339 13.73 -21.40 -4.72
N SER A 340 14.76 -21.76 -3.96
CA SER A 340 14.89 -21.39 -2.55
C SER A 340 14.79 -19.87 -2.32
N MET A 341 15.36 -19.08 -3.22
CA MET A 341 15.29 -17.62 -3.19
C MET A 341 13.85 -17.09 -3.24
N TYR A 342 12.98 -17.70 -4.06
CA TYR A 342 11.57 -17.30 -4.11
C TYR A 342 10.86 -17.57 -2.79
N ASN A 343 11.07 -18.76 -2.21
CA ASN A 343 10.44 -19.15 -0.95
C ASN A 343 10.87 -18.22 0.20
N GLU A 344 12.14 -17.84 0.23
CA GLU A 344 12.66 -16.88 1.21
C GLU A 344 12.01 -15.49 1.02
N LEU A 345 11.92 -15.00 -0.21
CA LEU A 345 11.26 -13.72 -0.52
C LEU A 345 9.77 -13.77 -0.19
N GLN A 346 9.07 -14.84 -0.54
CA GLN A 346 7.64 -15.01 -0.24
C GLN A 346 7.39 -15.00 1.26
N LYS A 347 8.17 -15.75 2.03
CA LYS A 347 8.10 -15.74 3.49
C LYS A 347 8.30 -14.33 4.03
N LEU A 348 9.27 -13.60 3.52
CA LEU A 348 9.56 -12.23 3.92
C LEU A 348 8.39 -11.29 3.60
N CYS A 349 7.86 -11.32 2.38
CA CYS A 349 6.74 -10.47 1.95
C CYS A 349 5.44 -10.78 2.70
N LYS A 350 5.19 -12.05 3.05
CA LYS A 350 3.97 -12.49 3.75
C LYS A 350 4.06 -12.41 5.28
N THR A 351 5.22 -12.17 5.84
CA THR A 351 5.35 -11.90 7.28
C THR A 351 4.84 -10.49 7.55
N GLN A 352 3.82 -10.35 8.39
CA GLN A 352 3.29 -9.05 8.79
C GLN A 352 4.34 -8.22 9.52
N CYS A 353 4.33 -6.92 9.30
CA CYS A 353 5.14 -5.99 10.07
C CYS A 353 4.53 -5.75 11.45
N ARG A 354 5.39 -5.58 12.46
CA ARG A 354 4.99 -5.32 13.84
C ARG A 354 5.75 -4.12 14.37
N HIS A 355 5.00 -3.15 14.86
CA HIS A 355 5.53 -1.93 15.44
C HIS A 355 5.60 -2.00 16.96
N SER A 356 6.35 -1.10 17.55
CA SER A 356 6.55 -1.01 18.99
C SER A 356 5.28 -0.68 19.78
N ASP A 357 4.28 -0.08 19.14
CA ASP A 357 2.95 0.20 19.70
C ASP A 357 2.00 -1.00 19.69
N GLY A 358 2.47 -2.15 19.16
CA GLY A 358 1.67 -3.36 19.01
C GLY A 358 0.85 -3.44 17.74
N SER A 359 0.85 -2.41 16.88
CA SER A 359 0.15 -2.45 15.59
C SER A 359 0.76 -3.46 14.63
N VAL A 360 -0.09 -4.12 13.84
CA VAL A 360 0.29 -5.17 12.89
C VAL A 360 -0.32 -4.85 11.53
N HIS A 361 0.50 -4.83 10.49
CA HIS A 361 0.08 -4.51 9.13
C HIS A 361 0.69 -5.46 8.11
N ASP A 362 0.02 -5.60 6.98
CA ASP A 362 0.59 -6.28 5.82
C ASP A 362 1.64 -5.40 5.16
N LYS A 363 2.71 -6.04 4.66
CA LYS A 363 3.77 -5.33 3.95
C LYS A 363 3.29 -4.76 2.63
N LYS A 364 3.89 -3.63 2.26
CA LYS A 364 3.79 -3.10 0.91
C LYS A 364 4.98 -3.59 0.07
N VAL A 365 4.71 -3.96 -1.19
CA VAL A 365 5.73 -4.57 -2.06
C VAL A 365 5.78 -3.87 -3.41
N ILE A 366 6.97 -3.45 -3.83
CA ILE A 366 7.24 -2.91 -5.17
C ILE A 366 8.12 -3.89 -5.93
N LEU A 367 7.61 -4.43 -7.03
CA LEU A 367 8.36 -5.31 -7.91
C LEU A 367 8.85 -4.53 -9.14
N VAL A 368 10.14 -4.24 -9.18
CA VAL A 368 10.77 -3.48 -10.28
C VAL A 368 11.27 -4.46 -11.33
N SER A 369 10.73 -4.39 -12.54
CA SER A 369 11.17 -5.21 -13.67
C SER A 369 10.75 -4.61 -15.00
N ALA A 370 11.66 -4.50 -15.97
CA ALA A 370 11.31 -4.00 -17.30
C ALA A 370 10.40 -4.96 -18.11
N THR A 371 10.32 -6.23 -17.73
CA THR A 371 9.63 -7.27 -18.49
C THR A 371 8.80 -8.22 -17.60
N PRO A 372 7.72 -7.75 -16.96
CA PRO A 372 6.93 -8.60 -16.07
C PRO A 372 6.13 -9.70 -16.81
N LEU A 373 5.87 -9.52 -18.11
CA LEU A 373 4.95 -10.34 -18.90
C LEU A 373 5.61 -11.36 -19.86
N ASN A 374 6.93 -11.46 -19.93
CA ASN A 374 7.62 -12.32 -20.90
C ASN A 374 7.73 -13.79 -20.44
N ASN A 375 6.93 -14.23 -19.50
CA ASN A 375 7.09 -15.51 -18.82
C ASN A 375 5.80 -16.34 -18.90
N LYS A 376 5.87 -17.61 -18.47
CA LYS A 376 4.72 -18.48 -18.39
C LYS A 376 3.66 -17.91 -17.42
N PRO A 377 2.37 -18.29 -17.56
CA PRO A 377 1.32 -17.88 -16.63
C PRO A 377 1.64 -18.18 -15.15
N GLU A 378 2.33 -19.32 -14.88
CA GLU A 378 2.80 -19.67 -13.53
C GLU A 378 3.81 -18.64 -12.98
N ASP A 379 4.72 -18.18 -13.81
CA ASP A 379 5.75 -17.19 -13.40
C ASP A 379 5.11 -15.85 -13.01
N ILE A 380 4.04 -15.45 -13.72
CA ILE A 380 3.27 -14.24 -13.41
C ILE A 380 2.51 -14.41 -12.08
N ALA A 381 1.85 -15.56 -11.91
CA ALA A 381 1.13 -15.88 -10.69
C ALA A 381 2.05 -15.82 -9.46
N ASN A 382 3.24 -16.41 -9.55
CA ASN A 382 4.22 -16.42 -8.47
C ASN A 382 4.64 -15.00 -8.07
N LEU A 383 4.89 -14.12 -9.02
CA LEU A 383 5.23 -12.72 -8.71
C LEU A 383 4.06 -11.97 -8.07
N VAL A 384 2.84 -12.17 -8.53
CA VAL A 384 1.62 -11.56 -7.95
C VAL A 384 1.40 -12.06 -6.52
N TYR A 385 1.63 -13.34 -6.24
CA TYR A 385 1.47 -13.92 -4.91
C TYR A 385 2.48 -13.40 -3.88
N LEU A 386 3.49 -12.64 -4.26
CA LEU A 386 4.37 -11.99 -3.29
C LEU A 386 3.63 -10.93 -2.46
N PHE A 387 2.61 -10.27 -3.02
CA PHE A 387 1.87 -9.20 -2.35
C PHE A 387 0.34 -9.36 -2.35
N GLN A 388 -0.22 -10.18 -3.25
CA GLN A 388 -1.63 -10.53 -3.26
C GLN A 388 -1.89 -11.85 -2.53
N ASP A 389 -3.02 -11.96 -1.83
CA ASP A 389 -3.48 -13.25 -1.36
C ASP A 389 -4.01 -14.08 -2.54
N SER A 390 -3.73 -15.38 -2.52
CA SER A 390 -4.10 -16.26 -3.62
C SER A 390 -5.59 -16.59 -3.65
N LYS A 391 -6.29 -16.53 -2.51
CA LYS A 391 -7.71 -16.91 -2.36
C LYS A 391 -8.61 -15.71 -2.05
N ASP A 392 -8.04 -14.66 -1.45
CA ASP A 392 -8.73 -13.44 -1.05
C ASP A 392 -7.96 -12.23 -1.56
N SER A 393 -7.98 -12.03 -2.86
CA SER A 393 -7.27 -10.94 -3.52
C SER A 393 -8.06 -9.64 -3.44
N THR A 394 -7.35 -8.53 -3.39
CA THR A 394 -7.93 -7.17 -3.51
C THR A 394 -8.34 -6.79 -4.94
N LEU A 395 -8.07 -7.65 -5.92
CA LEU A 395 -8.52 -7.51 -7.31
C LEU A 395 -9.97 -7.99 -7.47
N GLU A 396 -10.63 -7.58 -8.55
CA GLU A 396 -12.00 -8.02 -8.89
C GLU A 396 -12.15 -9.54 -8.98
N GLU A 397 -11.10 -10.24 -9.43
CA GLU A 397 -11.10 -11.71 -9.53
C GLU A 397 -11.13 -12.44 -8.17
N GLY A 398 -10.93 -11.75 -7.06
CA GLY A 398 -11.01 -12.28 -5.69
C GLY A 398 -10.17 -13.55 -5.45
N ASN A 399 -10.43 -14.62 -6.20
CA ASN A 399 -9.70 -15.89 -6.09
C ASN A 399 -8.70 -16.09 -7.23
N LEU A 400 -7.50 -15.56 -7.06
CA LEU A 400 -6.42 -15.66 -8.04
C LEU A 400 -5.91 -17.10 -8.22
N GLN A 401 -5.96 -17.94 -7.19
CA GLN A 401 -5.54 -19.33 -7.30
C GLN A 401 -6.39 -20.10 -8.31
N ARG A 402 -7.72 -19.91 -8.26
CA ARG A 402 -8.64 -20.51 -9.22
C ARG A 402 -8.41 -19.94 -10.62
N PHE A 403 -8.36 -18.62 -10.73
CA PHE A 403 -8.13 -17.93 -12.00
C PHE A 403 -6.86 -18.42 -12.70
N PHE A 404 -5.71 -18.38 -12.03
CA PHE A 404 -4.45 -18.81 -12.63
C PHE A 404 -4.42 -20.30 -12.92
N ARG A 405 -5.01 -21.16 -12.09
CA ARG A 405 -5.11 -22.60 -12.38
C ARG A 405 -5.82 -22.85 -13.72
N GLU A 406 -6.95 -22.20 -13.97
CA GLU A 406 -7.68 -22.32 -15.22
C GLU A 406 -6.82 -21.87 -16.43
N GLN A 407 -6.11 -20.75 -16.32
CA GLN A 407 -5.24 -20.26 -17.39
C GLN A 407 -4.02 -21.16 -17.61
N ILE A 408 -3.41 -21.67 -16.55
CA ILE A 408 -2.26 -22.59 -16.62
C ILE A 408 -2.66 -23.93 -17.27
N ASP A 409 -3.79 -24.50 -16.87
CA ASP A 409 -4.28 -25.76 -17.43
C ASP A 409 -4.61 -25.63 -18.93
N GLN A 410 -5.23 -24.52 -19.32
CA GLN A 410 -5.46 -24.20 -20.73
C GLN A 410 -4.14 -24.05 -21.50
N TYR A 411 -3.19 -23.30 -20.97
CA TYR A 411 -1.86 -23.12 -21.58
C TYR A 411 -1.10 -24.44 -21.74
N LYS A 412 -1.14 -25.33 -20.74
CA LYS A 412 -0.51 -26.66 -20.80
C LYS A 412 -1.15 -27.56 -21.85
N LYS A 413 -2.48 -27.57 -21.95
CA LYS A 413 -3.21 -28.33 -22.98
C LYS A 413 -2.84 -27.85 -24.39
N LEU A 414 -2.78 -26.54 -24.62
CA LEU A 414 -2.39 -25.97 -25.90
C LEU A 414 -0.96 -26.34 -26.32
N LYS A 415 -0.02 -26.37 -25.38
CA LYS A 415 1.36 -26.79 -25.66
C LYS A 415 1.54 -28.24 -26.06
N GLN A 416 0.54 -29.10 -25.85
CA GLN A 416 0.56 -30.51 -26.24
C GLN A 416 -0.03 -30.74 -27.64
N GLN A 417 -0.62 -29.71 -28.26
CA GLN A 417 -1.20 -29.79 -29.61
C GLN A 417 -0.16 -29.46 -30.68
N ASN A 418 -0.38 -29.91 -31.92
CA ASN A 418 0.60 -29.76 -32.99
C ASN A 418 0.28 -28.67 -34.02
N ASP A 419 -0.86 -27.97 -33.90
CA ASP A 419 -1.26 -26.93 -34.85
C ASP A 419 -0.78 -25.53 -34.36
N ILE A 420 0.29 -25.03 -34.98
CA ILE A 420 1.02 -23.86 -34.52
C ILE A 420 0.23 -22.54 -34.66
N ALA A 421 -0.62 -22.40 -35.69
CA ALA A 421 -1.30 -21.13 -35.97
C ALA A 421 -2.46 -20.89 -34.99
N ASP A 422 -3.30 -21.87 -34.76
CA ASP A 422 -4.44 -21.81 -33.84
C ASP A 422 -3.96 -21.71 -32.38
N ILE A 423 -2.92 -22.45 -32.03
CA ILE A 423 -2.28 -22.40 -30.70
C ILE A 423 -1.79 -20.97 -30.37
N SER A 424 -1.17 -20.26 -31.33
CA SER A 424 -0.67 -18.90 -31.11
C SER A 424 -1.80 -17.92 -30.78
N GLN A 425 -2.95 -18.04 -31.45
CA GLN A 425 -4.12 -17.22 -31.20
C GLN A 425 -4.73 -17.49 -29.82
N GLN A 426 -4.88 -18.75 -29.46
CA GLN A 426 -5.44 -19.16 -28.18
C GLN A 426 -4.52 -18.78 -27.01
N ILE A 427 -3.22 -18.87 -27.17
CA ILE A 427 -2.24 -18.40 -26.18
C ILE A 427 -2.38 -16.87 -25.99
N LYS A 428 -2.55 -16.09 -27.05
CA LYS A 428 -2.79 -14.63 -26.93
C LYS A 428 -4.03 -14.33 -26.10
N VAL A 429 -5.11 -15.08 -26.24
CA VAL A 429 -6.34 -14.91 -25.45
C VAL A 429 -6.08 -15.17 -23.95
N ILE A 430 -5.30 -16.19 -23.61
CA ILE A 430 -4.91 -16.45 -22.21
C ILE A 430 -4.13 -15.28 -21.63
N TYR A 431 -3.12 -14.80 -22.35
CA TYR A 431 -2.31 -13.66 -21.88
C TYR A 431 -3.11 -12.37 -21.83
N GLU A 432 -4.04 -12.15 -22.74
CA GLU A 432 -4.92 -10.98 -22.69
C GLU A 432 -5.81 -10.99 -21.46
N LYS A 433 -6.37 -12.12 -21.09
CA LYS A 433 -7.13 -12.28 -19.83
C LYS A 433 -6.28 -12.00 -18.59
N ILE A 434 -5.07 -12.58 -18.54
CA ILE A 434 -4.15 -12.34 -17.42
C ILE A 434 -3.74 -10.86 -17.37
N ARG A 435 -3.47 -10.27 -18.54
CA ARG A 435 -3.08 -8.88 -18.67
C ARG A 435 -4.16 -7.94 -18.14
N THR A 436 -5.37 -8.03 -18.67
CA THR A 436 -6.45 -7.09 -18.36
C THR A 436 -6.95 -7.24 -16.92
N LYS A 437 -7.10 -8.47 -16.44
CA LYS A 437 -7.72 -8.74 -15.14
C LYS A 437 -6.75 -8.66 -13.95
N VAL A 438 -5.46 -8.91 -14.18
CA VAL A 438 -4.49 -9.00 -13.09
C VAL A 438 -3.34 -8.01 -13.27
N VAL A 439 -2.71 -7.99 -14.45
CA VAL A 439 -1.43 -7.27 -14.59
C VAL A 439 -1.63 -5.77 -14.77
N GLU A 440 -2.55 -5.33 -15.60
CA GLU A 440 -2.82 -3.89 -15.84
C GLU A 440 -3.21 -3.13 -14.56
N PRO A 441 -4.16 -3.64 -13.73
CA PRO A 441 -4.48 -2.98 -12.48
C PRO A 441 -3.29 -2.86 -11.52
N LEU A 442 -2.37 -3.82 -11.57
CA LEU A 442 -1.20 -3.92 -10.68
C LEU A 442 0.08 -3.32 -11.27
N THR A 443 0.05 -2.73 -12.46
CA THR A 443 1.28 -2.29 -13.14
C THR A 443 1.29 -0.79 -13.40
N VAL A 444 2.43 -0.18 -13.13
CA VAL A 444 2.81 1.15 -13.64
C VAL A 444 3.83 0.92 -14.74
N ARG A 445 3.48 1.28 -15.97
CA ARG A 445 4.35 1.07 -17.14
C ARG A 445 4.24 2.23 -18.11
N ARG A 446 5.40 2.74 -18.51
CA ARG A 446 5.53 3.76 -19.55
C ARG A 446 6.61 3.35 -20.53
N THR A 447 6.40 3.71 -21.78
CA THR A 447 7.38 3.57 -22.85
C THR A 447 7.80 4.94 -23.36
N ARG A 448 8.93 5.00 -24.03
CA ARG A 448 9.36 6.25 -24.69
C ARG A 448 8.33 6.74 -25.70
N THR A 449 7.65 5.82 -26.39
CA THR A 449 6.57 6.13 -27.34
C THR A 449 5.40 6.79 -26.64
N ASP A 450 5.01 6.28 -25.47
CA ASP A 450 3.92 6.86 -24.67
C ASP A 450 4.26 8.28 -24.21
N LEU A 451 5.51 8.51 -23.78
CA LEU A 451 5.97 9.84 -23.37
C LEU A 451 5.99 10.83 -24.53
N MET A 452 6.46 10.42 -25.69
CA MET A 452 6.51 11.28 -26.87
C MET A 452 5.14 11.49 -27.51
N GLY A 453 4.20 10.55 -27.33
CA GLY A 453 2.81 10.65 -27.80
C GLY A 453 1.92 11.54 -26.92
N ASN A 454 2.35 11.83 -25.68
CA ASN A 454 1.62 12.73 -24.78
C ASN A 454 2.23 14.13 -24.84
N ASP A 455 1.43 15.11 -25.28
CA ASP A 455 1.87 16.49 -25.50
C ASP A 455 2.41 17.16 -24.21
N ALA A 456 1.81 16.85 -23.04
CA ALA A 456 2.26 17.41 -21.77
C ALA A 456 3.66 16.90 -21.39
N TYR A 457 3.88 15.58 -21.50
CA TYR A 457 5.19 14.98 -21.20
C TYR A 457 6.26 15.41 -22.22
N ARG A 458 5.90 15.49 -23.49
CA ARG A 458 6.81 15.94 -24.54
C ARG A 458 7.30 17.36 -24.30
N LYS A 459 6.37 18.31 -24.01
CA LYS A 459 6.72 19.70 -23.70
C LYS A 459 7.61 19.80 -22.45
N ASP A 460 7.26 19.11 -21.39
CA ASP A 460 8.06 19.09 -20.15
C ASP A 460 9.48 18.57 -20.41
N LEU A 461 9.63 17.48 -21.17
CA LEU A 461 10.95 16.94 -21.55
C LEU A 461 11.78 17.93 -22.40
N GLU A 462 11.15 18.60 -23.37
CA GLU A 462 11.78 19.62 -24.22
C GLU A 462 12.23 20.83 -23.40
N GLU A 463 11.35 21.36 -22.53
CA GLU A 463 11.66 22.49 -21.64
C GLU A 463 12.82 22.20 -20.68
N GLN A 464 12.92 20.96 -20.23
CA GLN A 464 14.00 20.52 -19.35
C GLN A 464 15.24 20.03 -20.12
N GLY A 465 15.23 20.08 -21.45
CA GLY A 465 16.37 19.65 -22.28
C GLY A 465 16.67 18.15 -22.15
N VAL A 466 15.63 17.32 -22.02
CA VAL A 466 15.74 15.85 -21.99
C VAL A 466 15.39 15.30 -23.36
N HIS A 467 16.36 14.67 -24.01
CA HIS A 467 16.17 14.06 -25.33
C HIS A 467 16.42 12.56 -25.28
N PHE A 468 15.53 11.78 -25.85
CA PHE A 468 15.77 10.35 -26.01
C PHE A 468 16.57 10.09 -27.27
N PRO A 469 17.58 9.21 -27.24
CA PRO A 469 18.35 8.86 -28.42
C PRO A 469 17.47 8.11 -29.45
N ASN A 470 17.69 8.38 -30.72
CA ASN A 470 17.07 7.62 -31.79
C ASN A 470 17.64 6.22 -31.85
N VAL A 471 16.79 5.21 -31.78
CA VAL A 471 17.19 3.81 -31.91
C VAL A 471 17.27 3.47 -33.40
N LYS A 472 18.51 3.27 -33.88
CA LYS A 472 18.75 2.77 -35.24
C LYS A 472 18.54 1.26 -35.30
N ALA A 473 18.38 0.74 -36.50
CA ALA A 473 18.36 -0.70 -36.72
C ALA A 473 19.63 -1.37 -36.19
N PRO A 474 19.54 -2.58 -35.59
CA PRO A 474 20.73 -3.27 -35.07
C PRO A 474 21.77 -3.49 -36.19
N HIS A 475 23.01 -3.03 -35.94
CA HIS A 475 24.11 -3.35 -36.81
C HIS A 475 24.76 -4.64 -36.35
N LYS A 476 24.84 -5.64 -37.23
CA LYS A 476 25.48 -6.92 -36.92
C LYS A 476 26.98 -6.76 -36.99
N ILE A 477 27.65 -6.97 -35.88
CA ILE A 477 29.11 -7.03 -35.82
C ILE A 477 29.49 -8.50 -35.75
N TYR A 478 30.18 -8.98 -36.77
CA TYR A 478 30.72 -10.34 -36.78
C TYR A 478 32.11 -10.31 -36.14
N TYR A 479 32.28 -11.09 -35.08
CA TYR A 479 33.57 -11.30 -34.48
C TYR A 479 34.32 -12.38 -35.29
N GLN A 480 35.38 -12.02 -35.98
CA GLN A 480 36.23 -12.95 -36.69
C GLN A 480 37.45 -13.29 -35.84
N LEU A 481 37.63 -14.57 -35.58
CA LEU A 481 38.81 -15.06 -34.89
C LEU A 481 39.96 -15.17 -35.92
N GLU A 482 41.21 -14.97 -35.47
CA GLU A 482 42.39 -15.33 -36.26
C GLU A 482 42.44 -16.85 -36.43
N ALA A 483 42.98 -17.35 -37.54
CA ALA A 483 42.92 -18.75 -37.92
C ALA A 483 43.43 -19.71 -36.84
N GLU A 484 44.47 -19.35 -36.10
CA GLU A 484 44.98 -20.15 -34.98
C GLU A 484 44.00 -20.21 -33.80
N LEU A 485 43.38 -19.08 -33.51
CA LEU A 485 42.41 -18.98 -32.41
C LEU A 485 41.08 -19.68 -32.75
N GLU A 486 40.68 -19.64 -34.03
CA GLU A 486 39.52 -20.36 -34.53
C GLU A 486 39.73 -21.88 -34.45
N ALA A 487 40.89 -22.36 -34.88
CA ALA A 487 41.25 -23.78 -34.75
C ALA A 487 41.32 -24.23 -33.29
N LEU A 488 41.79 -23.39 -32.38
CA LEU A 488 41.80 -23.65 -30.94
C LEU A 488 40.41 -23.68 -30.37
N TYR A 489 39.55 -22.76 -30.80
CA TYR A 489 38.13 -22.69 -30.40
C TYR A 489 37.38 -23.96 -30.81
N ASP A 490 37.48 -24.35 -32.08
CA ASP A 490 36.83 -25.57 -32.61
C ASP A 490 37.32 -26.82 -31.91
N LYS A 491 38.64 -26.93 -31.69
CA LYS A 491 39.21 -28.03 -30.92
C LYS A 491 38.67 -28.09 -29.49
N THR A 492 38.53 -26.90 -28.85
CA THR A 492 38.01 -26.80 -27.49
C THR A 492 36.53 -27.21 -27.45
N ILE A 493 35.68 -26.72 -28.36
CA ILE A 493 34.30 -27.10 -28.49
C ILE A 493 34.14 -28.62 -28.70
N LYS A 494 35.01 -29.21 -29.58
CA LYS A 494 35.03 -30.64 -29.79
C LYS A 494 35.33 -31.41 -28.49
N TYR A 495 36.36 -31.00 -27.74
CA TYR A 495 36.67 -31.61 -26.44
C TYR A 495 35.56 -31.47 -25.41
N LEU A 496 34.89 -30.36 -25.38
CA LEU A 496 33.75 -30.17 -24.47
C LEU A 496 32.54 -30.97 -24.87
N SER A 497 32.31 -31.25 -26.15
CA SER A 497 31.07 -31.80 -26.69
C SER A 497 31.13 -33.24 -27.12
N ASP A 498 32.27 -33.77 -27.50
CA ASP A 498 32.43 -35.13 -28.02
C ASP A 498 32.11 -36.18 -26.93
N LYS A 499 31.30 -37.18 -27.27
CA LYS A 499 30.87 -38.22 -26.32
C LYS A 499 31.94 -39.29 -26.11
N GLU A 500 32.81 -39.55 -27.11
CA GLU A 500 33.76 -40.64 -27.07
C GLU A 500 35.14 -40.17 -26.59
N SER A 501 35.65 -39.10 -27.20
CA SER A 501 37.00 -38.57 -26.94
C SER A 501 37.05 -37.32 -26.05
N GLY A 502 35.88 -36.76 -25.76
CA GLY A 502 35.76 -35.50 -25.01
C GLY A 502 35.72 -35.67 -23.50
N LEU A 503 35.51 -34.54 -22.83
CA LEU A 503 35.41 -34.43 -21.37
C LEU A 503 34.20 -35.23 -20.84
N LYS A 504 34.39 -36.15 -19.92
CA LYS A 504 33.35 -37.08 -19.43
C LYS A 504 32.49 -36.53 -18.31
N TYR A 505 32.85 -35.44 -17.69
CA TYR A 505 32.11 -34.83 -16.59
C TYR A 505 31.80 -35.77 -15.40
N TYR A 506 32.71 -36.68 -15.06
CA TYR A 506 32.53 -37.74 -14.05
C TYR A 506 32.11 -37.20 -12.69
N ARG A 507 32.64 -36.07 -12.27
CA ARG A 507 32.24 -35.42 -11.02
C ARG A 507 30.72 -35.25 -10.92
N TYR A 508 30.06 -34.85 -11.98
CA TYR A 508 28.59 -34.64 -12.03
C TYR A 508 27.81 -35.95 -12.25
N GLN A 509 28.51 -37.03 -12.52
CA GLN A 509 27.95 -38.35 -12.68
C GLN A 509 28.25 -39.29 -11.50
N ALA A 510 28.84 -38.79 -10.42
CA ALA A 510 29.27 -39.56 -9.26
C ALA A 510 28.13 -40.42 -8.64
N ILE A 511 26.90 -39.91 -8.64
CA ILE A 511 25.72 -40.64 -8.16
C ILE A 511 25.49 -41.95 -8.92
N LYS A 512 25.88 -42.02 -10.20
CA LYS A 512 25.77 -43.22 -11.05
C LYS A 512 26.63 -44.39 -10.55
N TYR A 513 27.70 -44.07 -9.84
CA TYR A 513 28.68 -45.05 -9.34
C TYR A 513 28.50 -45.42 -7.88
N LEU A 514 27.39 -44.99 -7.25
CA LEU A 514 27.03 -45.39 -5.88
C LEU A 514 26.63 -46.88 -5.84
N ASN A 515 26.86 -47.51 -4.68
CA ASN A 515 26.37 -48.85 -4.40
C ASN A 515 24.84 -48.89 -4.49
N GLU A 516 24.28 -50.04 -4.93
CA GLU A 516 22.85 -50.22 -5.20
C GLU A 516 21.98 -49.81 -3.99
N ASP A 517 22.40 -50.09 -2.75
CA ASP A 517 21.66 -49.69 -1.54
C ASP A 517 21.60 -48.20 -1.32
N LYS A 518 22.64 -47.46 -1.70
CA LYS A 518 22.69 -46.00 -1.64
C LYS A 518 21.98 -45.33 -2.82
N LYS A 519 22.01 -45.99 -4.02
CA LYS A 519 21.24 -45.53 -5.18
C LYS A 519 19.74 -45.53 -4.93
N LYS A 520 19.22 -46.46 -4.13
CA LYS A 520 17.80 -46.54 -3.75
C LYS A 520 17.29 -45.23 -3.08
N LYS A 521 18.17 -44.47 -2.41
CA LYS A 521 17.85 -43.16 -1.82
C LYS A 521 17.64 -42.04 -2.84
N TYR A 522 18.15 -42.20 -4.06
CA TYR A 522 18.09 -41.24 -5.15
C TYR A 522 17.21 -41.75 -6.28
N LYS A 523 15.89 -41.45 -6.21
CA LYS A 523 14.98 -41.77 -7.31
C LYS A 523 15.50 -41.13 -8.61
N LYS A 524 15.72 -41.93 -9.66
CA LYS A 524 16.21 -41.51 -10.99
C LYS A 524 17.67 -40.95 -10.98
N ALA A 525 18.55 -41.53 -10.17
CA ALA A 525 19.97 -41.14 -10.05
C ALA A 525 20.70 -41.00 -11.39
N ASP A 526 20.51 -41.93 -12.30
CA ASP A 526 21.15 -41.93 -13.63
C ASP A 526 20.67 -40.72 -14.47
N MET A 527 19.38 -40.42 -14.45
CA MET A 527 18.83 -39.29 -15.19
C MET A 527 19.32 -37.97 -14.64
N ILE A 528 19.37 -37.80 -13.31
CA ILE A 528 19.90 -36.61 -12.64
C ILE A 528 21.37 -36.42 -12.98
N SER A 529 22.20 -37.47 -12.93
CA SER A 529 23.61 -37.44 -13.27
C SER A 529 23.83 -36.98 -14.71
N MET A 530 23.09 -37.54 -15.66
CA MET A 530 23.17 -37.14 -17.07
C MET A 530 22.74 -35.68 -17.30
N GLN A 531 21.68 -35.23 -16.62
CA GLN A 531 21.24 -33.83 -16.69
C GLN A 531 22.28 -32.86 -16.13
N LEU A 532 22.87 -33.15 -14.98
CA LEU A 532 23.92 -32.31 -14.38
C LEU A 532 25.15 -32.23 -15.30
N ALA A 533 25.61 -33.32 -15.85
CA ALA A 533 26.71 -33.32 -16.81
C ALA A 533 26.38 -32.49 -18.06
N SER A 534 25.16 -32.63 -18.61
CA SER A 534 24.70 -31.85 -19.76
C SER A 534 24.60 -30.35 -19.45
N ILE A 535 24.13 -29.98 -18.26
CA ILE A 535 24.08 -28.57 -17.82
C ILE A 535 25.50 -28.00 -17.74
N MET A 536 26.43 -28.71 -17.13
CA MET A 536 27.81 -28.24 -17.00
C MET A 536 28.49 -28.06 -18.36
N LYS A 537 28.30 -29.00 -19.29
CA LYS A 537 28.73 -28.89 -20.67
C LYS A 537 28.19 -27.62 -21.32
N THR A 538 26.87 -27.40 -21.24
CA THR A 538 26.22 -26.22 -21.81
C THR A 538 26.74 -24.92 -21.20
N LEU A 539 27.00 -24.90 -19.89
CA LEU A 539 27.57 -23.73 -19.21
C LEU A 539 28.98 -23.40 -19.69
N LEU A 540 29.85 -24.41 -19.87
CA LEU A 540 31.20 -24.19 -20.37
C LEU A 540 31.20 -23.68 -21.83
N VAL A 541 30.34 -24.26 -22.69
CA VAL A 541 30.17 -23.77 -24.07
C VAL A 541 29.69 -22.32 -24.08
N LYS A 542 28.64 -21.99 -23.32
CA LYS A 542 28.18 -20.59 -23.21
C LYS A 542 29.24 -19.63 -22.67
N ARG A 543 30.13 -20.12 -21.81
CA ARG A 543 31.22 -19.29 -21.28
C ARG A 543 32.29 -18.95 -22.33
N ILE A 544 32.65 -19.92 -23.17
CA ILE A 544 33.63 -19.65 -24.26
C ILE A 544 33.03 -18.72 -25.31
N ASP A 545 31.73 -18.88 -25.64
CA ASP A 545 31.01 -17.98 -26.56
C ASP A 545 30.91 -16.55 -26.02
N SER A 546 30.82 -16.40 -24.71
CA SER A 546 30.66 -15.09 -24.08
C SER A 546 31.99 -14.37 -23.88
N SER A 547 33.04 -15.07 -23.44
CA SER A 547 34.36 -14.48 -23.14
C SER A 547 35.39 -15.57 -22.87
N PHE A 548 36.51 -15.53 -23.57
CA PHE A 548 37.66 -16.42 -23.33
C PHE A 548 38.21 -16.28 -21.90
N PHE A 549 38.24 -15.06 -21.36
CA PHE A 549 38.65 -14.82 -19.99
C PHE A 549 37.69 -15.51 -18.99
N ALA A 550 36.38 -15.32 -19.14
CA ALA A 550 35.39 -15.94 -18.28
C ALA A 550 35.40 -17.48 -18.40
N PHE A 551 35.66 -17.99 -19.60
CA PHE A 551 35.83 -19.43 -19.84
C PHE A 551 37.08 -19.96 -19.11
N LYS A 552 38.23 -19.31 -19.23
CA LYS A 552 39.48 -19.66 -18.53
C LYS A 552 39.28 -19.74 -17.02
N GLN A 553 38.61 -18.76 -16.43
CA GLN A 553 38.28 -18.76 -14.99
C GLN A 553 37.35 -19.89 -14.59
N SER A 554 36.34 -20.19 -15.42
CA SER A 554 35.40 -21.28 -15.17
C SER A 554 36.09 -22.64 -15.30
N LEU A 555 36.98 -22.79 -16.28
CA LEU A 555 37.75 -24.00 -16.50
C LEU A 555 38.73 -24.25 -15.33
N ARG A 556 39.38 -23.21 -14.83
CA ARG A 556 40.28 -23.29 -13.66
C ARG A 556 39.50 -23.79 -12.42
N ARG A 557 38.38 -23.17 -12.10
CA ARG A 557 37.50 -23.62 -10.99
C ARG A 557 37.01 -25.07 -11.17
N TYR A 558 36.71 -25.45 -12.41
CA TYR A 558 36.33 -26.82 -12.73
C TYR A 558 37.47 -27.79 -12.48
N PHE A 559 38.70 -27.43 -12.92
CA PHE A 559 39.89 -28.22 -12.69
C PHE A 559 40.23 -28.38 -11.20
N ASP A 560 40.26 -27.28 -10.46
CA ASP A 560 40.51 -27.28 -9.01
C ASP A 560 39.53 -28.17 -8.26
N ALA A 561 38.23 -28.03 -8.59
CA ALA A 561 37.17 -28.83 -7.98
C ALA A 561 37.27 -30.33 -8.34
N ASN A 562 37.73 -30.70 -9.51
CA ASN A 562 37.97 -32.11 -9.85
C ASN A 562 39.22 -32.64 -9.18
N LYS A 563 40.28 -31.85 -9.02
CA LYS A 563 41.48 -32.19 -8.28
C LYS A 563 41.17 -32.53 -6.84
N VAL A 564 40.42 -31.63 -6.14
CA VAL A 564 39.97 -31.86 -4.76
C VAL A 564 39.17 -33.15 -4.64
N MET A 565 38.28 -33.41 -5.62
CA MET A 565 37.52 -34.64 -5.62
C MET A 565 38.37 -35.89 -5.81
N LEU A 566 39.41 -35.82 -6.65
CA LEU A 566 40.36 -36.90 -6.85
C LEU A 566 41.16 -37.17 -5.56
N ASP A 567 41.66 -36.10 -4.93
CA ASP A 567 42.40 -36.20 -3.67
C ASP A 567 41.53 -36.84 -2.56
N MET A 568 40.22 -36.48 -2.48
CA MET A 568 39.29 -37.17 -1.58
C MET A 568 39.14 -38.64 -1.86
N PHE A 569 39.07 -39.05 -3.12
CA PHE A 569 39.01 -40.47 -3.50
C PHE A 569 40.32 -41.22 -3.19
N GLU A 570 41.47 -40.62 -3.43
CA GLU A 570 42.79 -41.20 -3.14
C GLU A 570 42.99 -41.37 -1.62
N ASN A 571 42.47 -40.44 -0.81
CA ASN A 571 42.50 -40.50 0.66
C ASN A 571 41.41 -41.39 1.25
N GLY A 572 40.52 -41.97 0.42
CA GLY A 572 39.45 -42.88 0.86
C GLY A 572 38.32 -42.19 1.63
N THR A 573 38.29 -40.89 1.70
CA THR A 573 37.29 -40.10 2.45
C THR A 573 36.61 -39.07 1.56
N ILE A 574 35.27 -39.06 1.50
CA ILE A 574 34.49 -38.09 0.73
C ILE A 574 33.65 -37.27 1.68
N TYR A 575 33.89 -35.96 1.70
CA TYR A 575 33.12 -35.01 2.47
C TYR A 575 31.91 -34.50 1.68
N ILE A 576 30.70 -34.67 2.23
CA ILE A 576 29.45 -34.21 1.65
C ILE A 576 28.72 -33.33 2.67
N ALA A 577 28.71 -32.01 2.44
CA ALA A 577 27.97 -31.07 3.27
C ALA A 577 27.12 -30.17 2.35
N PRO A 578 25.79 -30.35 2.32
CA PRO A 578 24.89 -29.60 1.42
C PRO A 578 24.94 -28.09 1.60
N ASN A 579 25.26 -27.63 2.82
CA ASN A 579 25.23 -26.22 3.19
C ASN A 579 26.61 -25.55 3.34
N LEU A 580 27.69 -26.32 3.06
CA LEU A 580 29.07 -25.83 3.14
C LEU A 580 29.75 -25.93 1.78
N LYS A 581 30.64 -24.97 1.49
CA LYS A 581 31.45 -24.98 0.29
C LYS A 581 32.69 -25.87 0.52
N VAL A 582 32.49 -27.16 0.64
CA VAL A 582 33.52 -28.17 0.96
C VAL A 582 34.82 -27.96 0.21
N ASN A 583 34.73 -27.65 -1.10
CA ASN A 583 35.93 -27.44 -1.91
C ASN A 583 36.76 -26.20 -1.50
N GLU A 584 36.12 -25.12 -1.03
CA GLU A 584 36.82 -23.93 -0.53
C GLU A 584 37.56 -24.26 0.77
N TYR A 585 36.90 -24.99 1.68
CA TYR A 585 37.53 -25.43 2.94
C TYR A 585 38.73 -26.34 2.71
N LEU A 586 38.64 -27.30 1.78
CA LEU A 586 39.73 -28.20 1.47
C LEU A 586 40.89 -27.48 0.76
N LEU A 587 40.61 -26.54 -0.14
CA LEU A 587 41.62 -25.72 -0.78
C LEU A 587 42.33 -24.78 0.20
N GLU A 588 41.68 -24.39 1.27
CA GLU A 588 42.24 -23.56 2.35
C GLU A 588 42.94 -24.38 3.46
N GLY A 589 42.96 -25.71 3.34
CA GLY A 589 43.59 -26.60 4.33
C GLY A 589 42.82 -26.70 5.64
N LYS A 590 41.50 -26.37 5.64
CA LYS A 590 40.62 -26.40 6.83
C LYS A 590 39.85 -27.72 6.97
N GLU A 591 40.51 -28.81 6.72
CA GLU A 591 39.90 -30.14 6.73
C GLU A 591 39.32 -30.51 8.12
N GLU A 592 39.98 -30.13 9.20
CA GLU A 592 39.53 -30.35 10.57
C GLU A 592 38.19 -29.64 10.89
N GLU A 593 37.91 -28.50 10.23
CA GLU A 593 36.64 -27.78 10.40
C GLU A 593 35.46 -28.48 9.66
N LEU A 594 35.77 -29.29 8.64
CA LEU A 594 34.77 -30.10 7.92
C LEU A 594 34.38 -31.37 8.67
N ILE A 595 35.22 -31.84 9.59
CA ILE A 595 35.00 -33.06 10.38
C ILE A 595 34.15 -32.76 11.60
N LYS A 596 34.17 -31.52 12.12
CA LYS A 596 33.30 -31.03 13.21
C LYS A 596 31.92 -30.67 12.69
#